data_3d7d93bc2e829a6157741f6dc3fd01fc
#
_entry.id   3d7d93bc2e829a6157741f6dc3fd01fc
#
_cell.length_a   1.000
_cell.length_b   1.000
_cell.length_c   1.000
_cell.angle_alpha   90.00
_cell.angle_beta   90.00
_cell.angle_gamma   90.00
#
_symmetry.space_group_name_H-M   'P 1'
#
loop_
_entity.id
_entity.type
_entity.pdbx_description
1 polymer ?
#
loop_
_entity_poly.entity_id
_entity_poly.type
_entity_poly.pdbx_seq_one_letter_code
_entity_poly.pdbx_strand_id
1 'polypeptide(L)'
;DGSTNPSFTISSAASNGSAEIDESSGEWSYTPNPDFNGNDSFTVQVTDDDNNNQTQVISLTVNSADDISADSFSLNEDATLTYNVLTNDSFDGTPAITDISQGSNGSVEIVDADAGTLKYTPNEHFNGSDSFTYTVTSGGVTETATVSVTVNQQNDTGSFAGNTSQSGDEDDSSITGTLSFSDTADGATNPSFTISSAASNG
;
A
#
# COMPACT_ATOMS: atom_id res chain seq x y z
N ASP A 1 -0.73 64.66 10.56
CA ASP A 1 -0.63 63.97 9.30
C ASP A 1 -1.90 63.11 9.14
N GLY A 2 -2.51 63.13 8.08
CA GLY A 2 -3.85 62.57 7.98
C GLY A 2 -4.11 61.77 6.69
N SER A 3 -3.11 61.45 5.98
CA SER A 3 -3.26 60.58 4.81
C SER A 3 -2.31 59.45 4.89
N THR A 4 -2.83 58.26 4.85
CA THR A 4 -2.02 57.06 4.85
C THR A 4 -2.35 56.28 3.59
N ASN A 5 -1.51 56.40 2.58
CA ASN A 5 -1.46 55.45 1.49
C ASN A 5 -0.15 54.66 1.64
N PRO A 6 -0.09 53.74 2.57
CA PRO A 6 1.09 52.92 2.74
C PRO A 6 1.31 52.03 1.52
N SER A 7 2.57 51.80 1.16
CA SER A 7 2.96 50.83 0.15
C SER A 7 3.57 49.63 0.82
N PHE A 8 3.11 48.44 0.47
CA PHE A 8 3.55 47.14 1.03
C PHE A 8 4.43 46.39 0.04
N THR A 9 5.55 45.89 0.48
CA THR A 9 6.46 45.08 -0.32
C THR A 9 7.02 43.93 0.49
N ILE A 10 7.48 42.84 -0.16
CA ILE A 10 8.21 41.76 0.48
C ILE A 10 9.69 42.14 0.47
N SER A 11 10.26 42.40 1.64
CA SER A 11 11.67 42.76 1.81
C SER A 11 12.58 41.56 2.05
N SER A 12 12.02 40.40 2.50
CA SER A 12 12.71 39.11 2.56
C SER A 12 11.73 38.04 2.19
N ALA A 13 12.08 37.25 1.19
CA ALA A 13 11.26 36.15 0.70
C ALA A 13 11.24 34.98 1.70
N ALA A 14 10.20 34.17 1.60
CA ALA A 14 10.11 32.89 2.28
C ALA A 14 11.15 31.90 1.72
N SER A 15 11.53 30.90 2.51
CA SER A 15 12.55 29.92 2.12
C SER A 15 11.94 28.68 1.47
N ASN A 16 10.70 28.34 1.86
CA ASN A 16 10.07 27.07 1.50
C ASN A 16 8.72 27.28 0.79
N GLY A 17 8.56 28.43 0.13
CA GLY A 17 7.36 28.77 -0.61
C GLY A 17 7.48 30.12 -1.27
N SER A 18 6.42 30.54 -1.96
CA SER A 18 6.30 31.87 -2.54
C SER A 18 5.25 32.69 -1.76
N ALA A 19 5.63 33.91 -1.39
CA ALA A 19 4.72 34.88 -0.81
C ALA A 19 4.47 36.02 -1.80
N GLU A 20 3.23 36.49 -1.85
CA GLU A 20 2.81 37.65 -2.62
C GLU A 20 2.10 38.64 -1.70
N ILE A 21 2.15 39.91 -2.01
CA ILE A 21 1.46 40.97 -1.27
C ILE A 21 0.92 42.03 -2.23
N ASP A 22 -0.31 42.46 -2.02
CA ASP A 22 -0.88 43.58 -2.71
C ASP A 22 -0.30 44.87 -2.12
N GLU A 23 0.31 45.68 -2.98
CA GLU A 23 1.06 46.88 -2.61
C GLU A 23 0.17 47.93 -1.93
N SER A 24 -1.11 48.01 -2.24
CA SER A 24 -2.04 49.03 -1.78
C SER A 24 -2.88 48.60 -0.59
N SER A 25 -3.32 47.32 -0.55
CA SER A 25 -4.19 46.79 0.50
C SER A 25 -3.44 46.11 1.62
N GLY A 26 -2.21 45.60 1.36
CA GLY A 26 -1.46 44.77 2.28
C GLY A 26 -1.99 43.34 2.40
N GLU A 27 -2.97 42.95 1.56
CA GLU A 27 -3.39 41.55 1.48
C GLU A 27 -2.25 40.69 0.98
N TRP A 28 -1.98 39.62 1.65
CA TRP A 28 -0.91 38.70 1.28
C TRP A 28 -1.40 37.28 1.13
N SER A 29 -0.68 36.52 0.30
CA SER A 29 -0.85 35.08 0.14
C SER A 29 0.50 34.38 0.28
N TYR A 30 0.46 33.11 0.67
CA TYR A 30 1.61 32.24 0.71
C TYR A 30 1.26 30.90 0.10
N THR A 31 2.10 30.42 -0.80
CA THR A 31 1.98 29.10 -1.41
C THR A 31 3.22 28.31 -1.02
N PRO A 32 3.08 27.23 -0.23
CA PRO A 32 4.21 26.35 0.10
C PRO A 32 4.81 25.69 -1.14
N ASN A 33 6.07 25.32 -1.07
CA ASN A 33 6.62 24.39 -2.06
C ASN A 33 5.93 23.02 -1.90
N PRO A 34 5.87 22.21 -2.98
CA PRO A 34 5.37 20.83 -2.90
C PRO A 34 5.96 20.06 -1.75
N ASP A 35 5.13 19.29 -1.04
CA ASP A 35 5.47 18.43 0.12
C ASP A 35 6.12 19.16 1.31
N PHE A 36 6.18 20.50 1.29
CA PHE A 36 6.75 21.23 2.42
C PHE A 36 5.81 21.26 3.62
N ASN A 37 6.28 20.81 4.75
CA ASN A 37 5.66 21.03 6.06
C ASN A 37 6.69 21.59 7.06
N GLY A 38 6.22 22.34 8.04
CA GLY A 38 7.07 22.98 9.02
C GLY A 38 6.87 24.48 9.09
N ASN A 39 7.84 25.16 9.65
CA ASN A 39 7.80 26.62 9.84
C ASN A 39 8.52 27.34 8.70
N ASP A 40 7.89 28.40 8.22
CA ASP A 40 8.50 29.33 7.27
C ASP A 40 8.16 30.77 7.67
N SER A 41 8.77 31.74 7.02
CA SER A 41 8.50 33.14 7.26
C SER A 41 8.93 34.02 6.10
N PHE A 42 8.25 35.14 5.93
CA PHE A 42 8.70 36.22 5.04
C PHE A 42 8.59 37.56 5.78
N THR A 43 9.27 38.57 5.28
CA THR A 43 9.24 39.89 5.89
C THR A 43 8.60 40.88 4.96
N VAL A 44 7.58 41.55 5.47
CA VAL A 44 6.91 42.66 4.79
C VAL A 44 7.57 43.98 5.23
N GLN A 45 7.77 44.87 4.27
CA GLN A 45 8.12 46.27 4.53
C GLN A 45 6.95 47.13 4.15
N VAL A 46 6.61 48.05 5.03
CA VAL A 46 5.65 49.14 4.80
C VAL A 46 6.40 50.43 4.66
N THR A 47 6.10 51.20 3.61
CA THR A 47 6.60 52.55 3.40
C THR A 47 5.42 53.50 3.48
N ASP A 48 5.50 54.50 4.35
CA ASP A 48 4.50 55.55 4.48
C ASP A 48 4.70 56.68 3.45
N ASP A 49 3.80 57.64 3.42
CA ASP A 49 3.83 58.80 2.51
C ASP A 49 4.99 59.78 2.82
N ASP A 50 5.59 59.68 4.00
CA ASP A 50 6.82 60.43 4.41
C ASP A 50 8.12 59.65 4.11
N ASN A 51 8.01 58.51 3.40
CA ASN A 51 9.11 57.57 3.12
C ASN A 51 9.74 56.92 4.38
N ASN A 52 9.03 56.81 5.48
CA ASN A 52 9.50 56.02 6.59
C ASN A 52 9.18 54.53 6.35
N ASN A 53 10.15 53.69 6.64
CA ASN A 53 10.05 52.25 6.46
C ASN A 53 9.92 51.54 7.79
N GLN A 54 9.00 50.60 7.85
CA GLN A 54 8.89 49.62 8.95
C GLN A 54 8.79 48.23 8.37
N THR A 55 9.28 47.23 9.11
CA THR A 55 9.25 45.86 8.70
C THR A 55 8.51 45.00 9.71
N GLN A 56 7.81 43.99 9.21
CA GLN A 56 7.13 42.99 10.01
C GLN A 56 7.40 41.61 9.45
N VAL A 57 7.83 40.69 10.33
CA VAL A 57 7.95 39.28 9.97
C VAL A 57 6.58 38.62 10.07
N ILE A 58 6.19 37.93 9.02
CA ILE A 58 5.04 37.04 8.98
C ILE A 58 5.56 35.62 9.20
N SER A 59 5.14 34.99 10.27
CA SER A 59 5.52 33.60 10.60
C SER A 59 4.39 32.67 10.21
N LEU A 60 4.74 31.56 9.58
CA LEU A 60 3.83 30.58 9.04
C LEU A 60 4.13 29.20 9.64
N THR A 61 3.11 28.40 9.80
CA THR A 61 3.22 26.98 10.07
C THR A 61 2.40 26.24 9.04
N VAL A 62 3.08 25.42 8.23
CA VAL A 62 2.46 24.55 7.25
C VAL A 62 2.37 23.16 7.90
N ASN A 63 1.15 22.64 8.04
CA ASN A 63 0.94 21.33 8.61
C ASN A 63 1.18 20.25 7.54
N SER A 64 1.69 19.09 7.96
CA SER A 64 1.77 17.93 7.07
C SER A 64 0.37 17.46 6.68
N ALA A 65 0.23 17.05 5.45
CA ALA A 65 -0.90 16.26 4.97
C ALA A 65 -0.38 14.87 4.60
N ASP A 66 -1.20 13.85 4.79
CA ASP A 66 -0.88 12.50 4.34
C ASP A 66 -1.32 12.38 2.87
N ASP A 67 -0.37 12.18 1.98
CA ASP A 67 -0.59 12.00 0.55
C ASP A 67 -0.83 10.54 0.17
N ILE A 68 -0.55 9.63 1.10
CA ILE A 68 -0.60 8.19 0.93
C ILE A 68 -1.76 7.57 1.73
N SER A 69 -2.49 6.67 1.11
CA SER A 69 -3.64 5.98 1.69
C SER A 69 -3.40 4.48 1.76
N ALA A 70 -4.04 3.81 2.73
CA ALA A 70 -3.94 2.36 2.82
C ALA A 70 -4.68 1.67 1.67
N ASP A 71 -4.13 0.52 1.25
CA ASP A 71 -4.66 -0.32 0.18
C ASP A 71 -5.26 -1.61 0.71
N SER A 72 -6.10 -2.22 -0.12
CA SER A 72 -6.58 -3.56 0.11
C SER A 72 -6.84 -4.30 -1.21
N PHE A 73 -6.49 -5.59 -1.24
CA PHE A 73 -6.82 -6.45 -2.36
C PHE A 73 -7.06 -7.90 -1.92
N SER A 74 -7.59 -8.69 -2.82
CA SER A 74 -7.80 -10.12 -2.62
C SER A 74 -7.32 -10.91 -3.83
N LEU A 75 -6.82 -12.11 -3.56
CA LEU A 75 -6.42 -13.09 -4.55
C LEU A 75 -6.75 -14.50 -4.03
N ASN A 76 -6.66 -15.48 -4.90
CA ASN A 76 -6.75 -16.88 -4.49
C ASN A 76 -5.37 -17.36 -4.01
N GLU A 77 -5.34 -18.34 -3.10
CA GLU A 77 -4.11 -19.07 -2.79
C GLU A 77 -3.53 -19.68 -4.09
N ASP A 78 -2.24 -19.96 -4.11
CA ASP A 78 -1.48 -20.43 -5.28
C ASP A 78 -1.44 -19.47 -6.48
N ALA A 79 -2.08 -18.30 -6.38
CA ALA A 79 -1.98 -17.24 -7.36
C ALA A 79 -1.03 -16.13 -6.91
N THR A 80 -0.54 -15.34 -7.86
CA THR A 80 0.19 -14.10 -7.60
C THR A 80 -0.63 -12.92 -8.08
N LEU A 81 -0.53 -11.78 -7.40
CA LEU A 81 -1.17 -10.55 -7.81
C LEU A 81 -0.13 -9.45 -7.99
N THR A 82 -0.19 -8.78 -9.13
CA THR A 82 0.54 -7.54 -9.39
C THR A 82 -0.46 -6.39 -9.30
N TYR A 83 -0.16 -5.40 -8.47
CA TYR A 83 -1.06 -4.31 -8.13
C TYR A 83 -0.30 -2.98 -8.07
N ASN A 84 -0.94 -1.89 -8.52
CA ASN A 84 -0.40 -0.54 -8.38
C ASN A 84 -0.99 0.09 -7.11
N VAL A 85 -0.13 0.29 -6.10
CA VAL A 85 -0.53 0.80 -4.77
C VAL A 85 -0.62 2.33 -4.70
N LEU A 86 -0.21 3.06 -5.75
CA LEU A 86 -0.26 4.52 -5.78
C LEU A 86 -1.54 5.07 -6.43
N THR A 87 -2.51 4.22 -6.75
CA THR A 87 -3.71 4.63 -7.51
C THR A 87 -4.72 5.45 -6.71
N ASN A 88 -4.69 5.35 -5.40
CA ASN A 88 -5.56 6.04 -4.44
C ASN A 88 -4.83 7.15 -3.67
N ASP A 89 -3.59 7.44 -4.05
CA ASP A 89 -2.71 8.42 -3.45
C ASP A 89 -2.68 9.74 -4.24
N SER A 90 -2.21 10.81 -3.61
CA SER A 90 -2.16 12.14 -4.21
C SER A 90 -0.88 12.86 -3.85
N PHE A 91 0.16 12.69 -4.64
CA PHE A 91 1.46 13.29 -4.42
C PHE A 91 1.64 14.58 -5.22
N ASP A 92 2.23 15.61 -4.59
CA ASP A 92 2.58 16.87 -5.26
C ASP A 92 3.84 16.76 -6.12
N GLY A 93 4.68 15.74 -5.88
CA GLY A 93 5.91 15.47 -6.62
C GLY A 93 5.82 14.21 -7.48
N THR A 94 6.98 13.68 -7.87
CA THR A 94 7.07 12.38 -8.55
C THR A 94 7.30 11.29 -7.49
N PRO A 95 6.30 10.45 -7.20
CA PRO A 95 6.45 9.42 -6.21
C PRO A 95 7.33 8.27 -6.70
N ALA A 96 8.02 7.62 -5.78
CA ALA A 96 8.69 6.34 -6.02
C ALA A 96 8.64 5.49 -4.76
N ILE A 97 8.38 4.19 -4.91
CA ILE A 97 8.47 3.24 -3.79
C ILE A 97 9.94 3.03 -3.44
N THR A 98 10.31 3.31 -2.20
CA THR A 98 11.69 3.24 -1.72
C THR A 98 11.94 2.08 -0.77
N ASP A 99 10.90 1.54 -0.13
CA ASP A 99 11.01 0.39 0.76
C ASP A 99 9.69 -0.39 0.85
N ILE A 100 9.78 -1.66 1.22
CA ILE A 100 8.66 -2.55 1.49
C ILE A 100 8.96 -3.44 2.70
N SER A 101 7.94 -3.75 3.51
CA SER A 101 8.01 -4.89 4.42
C SER A 101 7.52 -6.15 3.72
N GLN A 102 7.84 -7.31 4.30
CA GLN A 102 7.29 -8.59 3.85
C GLN A 102 6.02 -8.93 4.61
N GLY A 103 5.10 -9.64 3.97
CA GLY A 103 3.97 -10.27 4.64
C GLY A 103 4.45 -11.41 5.56
N SER A 104 3.66 -11.74 6.58
CA SER A 104 3.95 -12.88 7.44
C SER A 104 3.70 -14.22 6.74
N ASN A 105 2.80 -14.21 5.76
CA ASN A 105 2.33 -15.40 5.06
C ASN A 105 2.50 -15.29 3.53
N GLY A 106 3.39 -14.43 3.08
CA GLY A 106 3.69 -14.24 1.67
C GLY A 106 4.90 -13.35 1.45
N SER A 107 5.33 -13.25 0.21
CA SER A 107 6.44 -12.40 -0.21
C SER A 107 5.96 -11.23 -1.07
N VAL A 108 6.60 -10.08 -0.90
CA VAL A 108 6.37 -8.86 -1.67
C VAL A 108 7.61 -8.52 -2.49
N GLU A 109 7.40 -8.12 -3.73
CA GLU A 109 8.45 -7.70 -4.67
C GLU A 109 8.06 -6.35 -5.30
N ILE A 110 9.01 -5.41 -5.38
CA ILE A 110 8.83 -4.18 -6.16
C ILE A 110 9.07 -4.54 -7.63
N VAL A 111 8.03 -4.43 -8.45
CA VAL A 111 8.10 -4.67 -9.90
C VAL A 111 8.51 -3.42 -10.64
N ASP A 112 7.93 -2.28 -10.26
CA ASP A 112 8.24 -0.97 -10.80
C ASP A 112 8.02 0.08 -9.70
N ALA A 113 9.12 0.65 -9.22
CA ALA A 113 9.09 1.61 -8.12
C ALA A 113 8.42 2.94 -8.51
N ASP A 114 8.71 3.44 -9.71
CA ASP A 114 8.21 4.72 -10.20
C ASP A 114 6.74 4.62 -10.61
N ALA A 115 6.32 3.46 -11.13
CA ALA A 115 4.91 3.21 -11.43
C ALA A 115 4.10 2.74 -10.21
N GLY A 116 4.74 2.54 -9.06
CA GLY A 116 4.06 2.09 -7.83
C GLY A 116 3.57 0.65 -7.89
N THR A 117 4.22 -0.21 -8.67
CA THR A 117 3.74 -1.57 -8.91
C THR A 117 4.45 -2.58 -8.01
N LEU A 118 3.67 -3.26 -7.18
CA LEU A 118 4.10 -4.35 -6.32
C LEU A 118 3.52 -5.69 -6.78
N LYS A 119 4.22 -6.78 -6.47
CA LYS A 119 3.74 -8.13 -6.66
C LYS A 119 3.73 -8.85 -5.30
N TYR A 120 2.59 -9.43 -4.95
CA TYR A 120 2.43 -10.28 -3.78
C TYR A 120 2.28 -11.74 -4.20
N THR A 121 2.98 -12.63 -3.49
CA THR A 121 2.91 -14.08 -3.68
C THR A 121 2.67 -14.71 -2.30
N PRO A 122 1.50 -15.33 -2.05
CA PRO A 122 1.24 -16.07 -0.83
C PRO A 122 2.23 -17.24 -0.64
N ASN A 123 2.43 -17.66 0.58
CA ASN A 123 3.05 -18.95 0.85
C ASN A 123 2.14 -20.06 0.32
N GLU A 124 2.74 -21.20 -0.02
CA GLU A 124 2.02 -22.37 -0.53
C GLU A 124 0.89 -22.77 0.43
N HIS A 125 -0.32 -22.97 -0.12
CA HIS A 125 -1.54 -23.36 0.60
C HIS A 125 -1.99 -22.37 1.70
N PHE A 126 -1.47 -21.16 1.71
CA PHE A 126 -1.93 -20.16 2.68
C PHE A 126 -3.23 -19.53 2.23
N ASN A 127 -4.24 -19.57 3.06
CA ASN A 127 -5.47 -18.79 2.95
C ASN A 127 -5.72 -18.02 4.26
N GLY A 128 -6.35 -16.85 4.15
CA GLY A 128 -6.58 -15.96 5.27
C GLY A 128 -6.13 -14.53 5.02
N SER A 129 -5.90 -13.80 6.09
CA SER A 129 -5.46 -12.40 6.01
C SER A 129 -3.96 -12.27 6.21
N ASP A 130 -3.34 -11.42 5.44
CA ASP A 130 -1.95 -10.99 5.58
C ASP A 130 -1.86 -9.46 5.42
N SER A 131 -0.72 -8.89 5.74
CA SER A 131 -0.48 -7.46 5.54
C SER A 131 1.00 -7.17 5.41
N PHE A 132 1.31 -6.11 4.69
CA PHE A 132 2.65 -5.56 4.56
C PHE A 132 2.57 -4.03 4.44
N THR A 133 3.71 -3.36 4.49
CA THR A 133 3.80 -1.91 4.29
C THR A 133 4.65 -1.59 3.07
N TYR A 134 4.38 -0.46 2.46
CA TYR A 134 5.25 0.15 1.47
C TYR A 134 5.54 1.59 1.85
N THR A 135 6.70 2.07 1.47
CA THR A 135 7.18 3.43 1.74
C THR A 135 7.43 4.14 0.42
N VAL A 136 6.88 5.33 0.30
CA VAL A 136 7.02 6.18 -0.88
C VAL A 136 7.82 7.41 -0.51
N THR A 137 8.69 7.84 -1.41
CA THR A 137 9.34 9.16 -1.34
C THR A 137 8.85 10.00 -2.51
N SER A 138 8.32 11.18 -2.21
CA SER A 138 7.91 12.19 -3.18
C SER A 138 8.35 13.56 -2.70
N GLY A 139 8.90 14.43 -3.57
CA GLY A 139 9.35 15.78 -3.21
C GLY A 139 10.39 15.86 -2.08
N GLY A 140 10.98 14.72 -1.67
CA GLY A 140 11.90 14.64 -0.52
C GLY A 140 11.20 14.29 0.80
N VAL A 141 9.89 14.14 0.81
CA VAL A 141 9.10 13.62 1.93
C VAL A 141 8.90 12.12 1.78
N THR A 142 8.90 11.41 2.90
CA THR A 142 8.76 9.95 2.94
C THR A 142 7.58 9.57 3.81
N GLU A 143 6.67 8.79 3.24
CA GLU A 143 5.45 8.32 3.89
C GLU A 143 5.31 6.80 3.76
N THR A 144 4.54 6.18 4.66
CA THR A 144 4.37 4.73 4.69
C THR A 144 2.90 4.38 4.86
N ALA A 145 2.41 3.49 4.00
CA ALA A 145 1.06 2.95 4.10
C ALA A 145 1.05 1.43 4.27
N THR A 146 -0.10 0.92 4.70
CA THR A 146 -0.33 -0.51 4.91
C THR A 146 -1.19 -1.05 3.77
N VAL A 147 -0.80 -2.21 3.26
CA VAL A 147 -1.59 -3.03 2.34
C VAL A 147 -2.17 -4.20 3.11
N SER A 148 -3.50 -4.33 3.07
CA SER A 148 -4.23 -5.48 3.60
C SER A 148 -4.51 -6.48 2.48
N VAL A 149 -4.15 -7.74 2.71
CA VAL A 149 -4.32 -8.82 1.73
C VAL A 149 -5.30 -9.86 2.26
N THR A 150 -6.25 -10.25 1.43
CA THR A 150 -7.12 -11.41 1.69
C THR A 150 -6.82 -12.50 0.68
N VAL A 151 -6.32 -13.63 1.14
CA VAL A 151 -6.07 -14.82 0.33
C VAL A 151 -7.25 -15.76 0.47
N ASN A 152 -7.95 -16.01 -0.63
CA ASN A 152 -9.13 -16.86 -0.68
C ASN A 152 -8.72 -18.32 -0.85
N GLN A 153 -9.35 -19.20 -0.09
CA GLN A 153 -9.15 -20.64 -0.23
C GLN A 153 -9.58 -21.11 -1.63
N GLN A 154 -8.80 -22.02 -2.18
CA GLN A 154 -9.14 -22.80 -3.37
C GLN A 154 -9.15 -24.28 -2.99
N ASN A 155 -9.98 -25.05 -3.68
CA ASN A 155 -10.03 -26.49 -3.46
C ASN A 155 -8.90 -27.16 -4.26
N ASP A 156 -7.95 -27.71 -3.55
CA ASP A 156 -6.86 -28.48 -4.12
C ASP A 156 -7.25 -29.96 -4.31
N THR A 157 -6.44 -30.65 -5.07
CA THR A 157 -6.68 -32.08 -5.32
C THR A 157 -5.93 -32.95 -4.33
N GLY A 158 -6.65 -33.59 -3.43
CA GLY A 158 -6.08 -34.57 -2.51
C GLY A 158 -5.58 -35.83 -3.23
N SER A 159 -4.80 -36.62 -2.53
CA SER A 159 -4.17 -37.83 -3.05
C SER A 159 -4.62 -39.10 -2.32
N PHE A 160 -4.78 -40.19 -3.09
CA PHE A 160 -5.02 -41.51 -2.54
C PHE A 160 -3.71 -42.23 -2.27
N ALA A 161 -3.69 -43.00 -1.17
CA ALA A 161 -2.61 -43.91 -0.83
C ALA A 161 -3.20 -45.21 -0.27
N GLY A 162 -2.34 -46.18 0.00
CA GLY A 162 -2.72 -47.49 0.51
C GLY A 162 -2.77 -48.58 -0.55
N ASN A 163 -3.64 -49.53 -0.39
CA ASN A 163 -3.70 -50.71 -1.25
C ASN A 163 -4.54 -50.43 -2.52
N THR A 164 -3.90 -49.91 -3.55
CA THR A 164 -4.53 -49.63 -4.85
C THR A 164 -4.54 -50.83 -5.80
N SER A 165 -3.81 -51.87 -5.46
CA SER A 165 -3.82 -53.18 -6.14
C SER A 165 -3.57 -54.29 -5.11
N GLN A 166 -4.28 -55.38 -5.25
CA GLN A 166 -4.13 -56.60 -4.43
C GLN A 166 -4.27 -57.84 -5.31
N SER A 167 -3.70 -58.94 -4.81
CA SER A 167 -3.88 -60.25 -5.43
C SER A 167 -4.26 -61.26 -4.36
N GLY A 168 -4.95 -62.34 -4.76
CA GLY A 168 -5.31 -63.44 -3.94
C GLY A 168 -5.57 -64.66 -4.81
N ASP A 169 -5.72 -65.82 -4.16
CA ASP A 169 -6.01 -67.08 -4.81
C ASP A 169 -7.54 -67.23 -5.02
N GLU A 170 -7.93 -68.09 -5.96
CA GLU A 170 -9.35 -68.26 -6.35
C GLU A 170 -10.22 -68.83 -5.23
N ASP A 171 -9.60 -69.49 -4.28
CA ASP A 171 -10.28 -70.08 -3.10
C ASP A 171 -10.20 -69.19 -1.82
N ASP A 172 -9.61 -68.03 -1.94
CA ASP A 172 -9.60 -67.07 -0.82
C ASP A 172 -11.00 -66.54 -0.49
N SER A 173 -11.35 -66.53 0.78
CA SER A 173 -12.66 -66.09 1.25
C SER A 173 -12.87 -64.55 1.05
N SER A 174 -11.79 -63.79 0.99
CA SER A 174 -11.80 -62.35 0.70
C SER A 174 -10.37 -61.86 0.43
N ILE A 175 -10.26 -60.91 -0.50
CA ILE A 175 -9.05 -60.11 -0.70
C ILE A 175 -9.33 -58.74 -0.06
N THR A 176 -8.47 -58.31 0.88
CA THR A 176 -8.70 -57.09 1.69
C THR A 176 -7.60 -56.06 1.46
N GLY A 177 -7.96 -54.82 1.63
CA GLY A 177 -7.01 -53.73 1.55
C GLY A 177 -7.54 -52.47 2.28
N THR A 178 -6.67 -51.52 2.47
CA THR A 178 -7.00 -50.24 3.10
C THR A 178 -6.61 -49.09 2.14
N LEU A 179 -7.49 -48.12 1.96
CA LEU A 179 -7.20 -46.89 1.28
C LEU A 179 -7.09 -45.78 2.33
N SER A 180 -6.22 -44.82 2.06
CA SER A 180 -6.16 -43.56 2.74
C SER A 180 -6.24 -42.43 1.71
N PHE A 181 -6.72 -41.29 2.13
CA PHE A 181 -6.76 -40.08 1.35
C PHE A 181 -6.14 -38.94 2.15
N SER A 182 -5.34 -38.14 1.53
CA SER A 182 -4.72 -36.98 2.13
C SER A 182 -4.94 -35.78 1.25
N ASP A 183 -5.40 -34.72 1.86
CA ASP A 183 -5.53 -33.40 1.29
C ASP A 183 -4.94 -32.41 2.29
N THR A 184 -3.65 -32.14 2.13
CA THR A 184 -2.91 -31.29 3.07
C THR A 184 -3.05 -29.81 2.75
N ALA A 185 -3.43 -29.50 1.53
CA ALA A 185 -3.61 -28.12 1.07
C ALA A 185 -4.87 -27.49 1.67
N ASP A 186 -5.98 -28.23 1.63
CA ASP A 186 -7.26 -27.76 2.18
C ASP A 186 -7.49 -28.12 3.66
N GLY A 187 -6.49 -28.69 4.32
CA GLY A 187 -6.65 -29.17 5.68
C GLY A 187 -7.55 -30.39 5.75
N ALA A 188 -7.04 -31.51 5.31
CA ALA A 188 -7.76 -32.75 5.15
C ALA A 188 -8.61 -33.18 6.33
N THR A 189 -9.72 -33.66 6.01
CA THR A 189 -10.66 -34.00 7.00
C THR A 189 -11.20 -35.40 6.81
N ASN A 190 -12.38 -35.70 6.88
CA ASN A 190 -12.92 -37.05 6.93
C ASN A 190 -13.34 -37.55 5.54
N PRO A 191 -12.46 -38.19 4.76
CA PRO A 191 -12.84 -38.67 3.45
C PRO A 191 -13.96 -39.72 3.57
N SER A 192 -14.91 -39.64 2.66
CA SER A 192 -15.94 -40.67 2.50
C SER A 192 -15.63 -41.49 1.25
N PHE A 193 -15.49 -42.81 1.43
CA PHE A 193 -15.20 -43.70 0.33
C PHE A 193 -16.47 -44.42 -0.13
N THR A 194 -16.71 -44.40 -1.42
CA THR A 194 -17.79 -45.14 -2.04
C THR A 194 -17.29 -45.95 -3.24
N ILE A 195 -17.89 -47.11 -3.50
CA ILE A 195 -17.63 -47.87 -4.70
C ILE A 195 -18.47 -47.25 -5.83
N SER A 196 -17.82 -46.56 -6.77
CA SER A 196 -18.48 -45.93 -7.92
C SER A 196 -18.79 -46.92 -9.04
N SER A 197 -18.05 -48.03 -9.13
CA SER A 197 -18.29 -49.10 -10.10
C SER A 197 -17.96 -50.45 -9.44
N ALA A 198 -18.90 -51.35 -9.41
CA ALA A 198 -18.72 -52.71 -8.92
C ALA A 198 -17.80 -53.50 -9.82
N ALA A 199 -17.11 -54.50 -9.25
CA ALA A 199 -16.33 -55.46 -10.01
C ALA A 199 -17.24 -56.26 -10.97
N SER A 200 -16.78 -56.53 -12.19
CA SER A 200 -17.56 -57.22 -13.20
C SER A 200 -17.60 -58.75 -13.08
N ASN A 201 -16.70 -59.31 -12.26
CA ASN A 201 -16.52 -60.75 -12.08
C ASN A 201 -16.50 -61.17 -10.57
N GLY A 202 -17.21 -60.44 -9.75
CA GLY A 202 -17.29 -60.68 -8.30
C GLY A 202 -18.54 -60.17 -7.67
#